data_be31a5a3d96f5a21e5d5380c73717ba1
#
_entry.id   be31a5a3d96f5a21e5d5380c73717ba1
#
_cell.length_a   1.000
_cell.length_b   1.000
_cell.length_c   1.000
_cell.angle_alpha   90.00
_cell.angle_beta   90.00
_cell.angle_gamma   90.00
#
_symmetry.space_group_name_H-M   'P 1'
#
loop_
_entity.id
_entity.type
_entity.pdbx_description
1 polymer ?
#
loop_
_entity_poly.entity_id
_entity_poly.type
_entity_poly.pdbx_seq_one_letter_code
_entity_poly.pdbx_strand_id
1 'polypeptide(L)'
;MRFALMVTGPAYGTQQASSALQFAKALLAEGHSLESVFFYREGVYNANQFTSPASDEFDLVRAWQQLHDENGVALHICVAAALRRGVTDENEARAQGLPGANLQPGFQLSGLGALAEA
;
A
#
# COMPACT_ATOMS: atom_id res chain seq x y z
N MET A 1 -4.21 -20.62 7.82
CA MET A 1 -5.29 -19.60 7.83
C MET A 1 -4.95 -18.48 6.86
N ARG A 2 -5.94 -17.97 6.18
CA ARG A 2 -5.76 -16.92 5.16
C ARG A 2 -6.21 -15.59 5.73
N PHE A 3 -5.42 -14.55 5.47
CA PHE A 3 -5.66 -13.21 6.02
C PHE A 3 -5.69 -12.15 4.92
N ALA A 4 -6.44 -11.09 5.17
CA ALA A 4 -6.37 -9.83 4.44
C ALA A 4 -6.30 -8.72 5.48
N LEU A 5 -5.50 -7.70 5.23
CA LEU A 5 -5.31 -6.59 6.17
C LEU A 5 -5.82 -5.29 5.54
N MET A 6 -6.29 -4.38 6.39
CA MET A 6 -6.64 -3.02 5.99
C MET A 6 -5.74 -2.05 6.76
N VAL A 7 -5.11 -1.12 6.03
CA VAL A 7 -4.23 -0.10 6.59
C VAL A 7 -4.83 1.26 6.32
N THR A 8 -5.13 2.03 7.37
CA THR A 8 -5.70 3.37 7.25
C THR A 8 -4.75 4.47 7.71
N GLY A 9 -3.59 4.12 8.24
CA GLY A 9 -2.58 5.08 8.67
C GLY A 9 -1.51 5.34 7.61
N PRO A 10 -0.94 6.57 7.57
CA PRO A 10 0.10 6.89 6.61
C PRO A 10 1.39 6.14 6.91
N ALA A 11 2.35 6.19 5.96
CA ALA A 11 3.65 5.53 6.14
C ALA A 11 4.41 6.12 7.32
N TYR A 12 4.28 7.42 7.53
CA TYR A 12 4.99 8.13 8.60
C TYR A 12 4.02 9.03 9.35
N GLY A 13 4.37 9.38 10.58
CA GLY A 13 3.55 10.20 11.44
C GLY A 13 2.75 9.43 12.50
N THR A 14 2.51 8.14 12.26
CA THR A 14 1.92 7.23 13.24
C THR A 14 2.61 5.87 13.12
N GLN A 15 2.35 4.97 14.06
CA GLN A 15 2.92 3.63 14.04
C GLN A 15 2.00 2.60 13.38
N GLN A 16 0.81 3.01 12.93
CA GLN A 16 -0.18 2.05 12.45
C GLN A 16 0.34 1.25 11.26
N ALA A 17 0.91 1.92 10.25
CA ALA A 17 1.38 1.24 9.05
C ALA A 17 2.59 0.34 9.34
N SER A 18 3.54 0.79 10.15
CA SER A 18 4.69 -0.04 10.50
C SER A 18 4.29 -1.24 11.34
N SER A 19 3.33 -1.06 12.25
CA SER A 19 2.78 -2.18 13.04
C SER A 19 2.07 -3.18 12.12
N ALA A 20 1.33 -2.70 11.13
CA ALA A 20 0.67 -3.57 10.15
C ALA A 20 1.70 -4.38 9.35
N LEU A 21 2.79 -3.76 8.93
CA LEU A 21 3.86 -4.46 8.21
C LEU A 21 4.50 -5.54 9.09
N GLN A 22 4.76 -5.23 10.36
CA GLN A 22 5.32 -6.21 11.29
C GLN A 22 4.36 -7.38 11.49
N PHE A 23 3.07 -7.09 11.61
CA PHE A 23 2.05 -8.13 11.75
C PHE A 23 2.00 -9.01 10.49
N ALA A 24 2.06 -8.40 9.31
CA ALA A 24 2.08 -9.14 8.04
C ALA A 24 3.28 -10.10 7.98
N LYS A 25 4.46 -9.62 8.35
CA LYS A 25 5.66 -10.45 8.37
C LYS A 25 5.54 -11.59 9.39
N ALA A 26 4.95 -11.31 10.55
CA ALA A 26 4.75 -12.33 11.57
C ALA A 26 3.78 -13.42 11.10
N LEU A 27 2.70 -13.04 10.42
CA LEU A 27 1.75 -14.01 9.84
C LEU A 27 2.46 -14.96 8.88
N LEU A 28 3.29 -14.42 8.00
CA LEU A 28 4.01 -15.22 7.02
C LEU A 28 5.05 -16.13 7.69
N ALA A 29 5.73 -15.62 8.71
CA ALA A 29 6.71 -16.40 9.47
C ALA A 29 6.07 -17.57 10.20
N GLU A 30 4.80 -17.42 10.64
CA GLU A 30 4.04 -18.45 11.31
C GLU A 30 3.40 -19.47 10.34
N GLY A 31 3.63 -19.31 9.06
CA GLY A 31 3.09 -20.21 8.04
C GLY A 31 1.69 -19.90 7.57
N HIS A 32 1.14 -18.75 7.94
CA HIS A 32 -0.17 -18.32 7.45
C HIS A 32 -0.04 -17.69 6.08
N SER A 33 -1.16 -17.62 5.35
CA SER A 33 -1.22 -16.93 4.05
C SER A 33 -1.75 -15.53 4.24
N LEU A 34 -1.06 -14.55 3.66
CA LEU A 34 -1.55 -13.19 3.56
C LEU A 34 -1.84 -12.93 2.09
N GLU A 35 -3.12 -12.82 1.73
CA GLU A 35 -3.51 -12.68 0.34
C GLU A 35 -3.39 -11.26 -0.16
N SER A 36 -3.79 -10.29 0.68
CA SER A 36 -3.80 -8.90 0.25
C SER A 36 -3.71 -7.96 1.44
N VAL A 37 -3.24 -6.75 1.14
CA VAL A 37 -3.30 -5.61 2.06
C VAL A 37 -4.04 -4.51 1.31
N PHE A 38 -5.04 -3.92 1.93
CA PHE A 38 -5.86 -2.86 1.35
C PHE A 38 -5.60 -1.56 2.08
N PHE A 39 -5.14 -0.55 1.36
CA PHE A 39 -4.80 0.77 1.90
C PHE A 39 -5.94 1.74 1.62
N TYR A 40 -6.46 2.37 2.67
CA TYR A 40 -7.59 3.27 2.59
C TYR A 40 -7.31 4.54 3.39
N ARG A 41 -8.00 5.63 3.07
CA ARG A 41 -7.79 6.92 3.72
C ARG A 41 -6.30 7.29 3.66
N GLU A 42 -5.71 7.75 4.75
CA GLU A 42 -4.30 8.10 4.82
C GLU A 42 -3.37 6.93 4.55
N GLY A 43 -3.88 5.71 4.60
CA GLY A 43 -3.12 4.52 4.23
C GLY A 43 -2.57 4.57 2.81
N VAL A 44 -3.24 5.28 1.91
CA VAL A 44 -2.78 5.38 0.52
C VAL A 44 -1.42 6.08 0.39
N TYR A 45 -0.99 6.85 1.38
CA TYR A 45 0.34 7.45 1.37
C TYR A 45 1.46 6.41 1.45
N ASN A 46 1.17 5.17 1.84
CA ASN A 46 2.14 4.09 1.79
C ASN A 46 2.55 3.72 0.36
N ALA A 47 1.82 4.18 -0.63
CA ALA A 47 2.04 3.85 -2.03
C ALA A 47 2.66 4.99 -2.83
N ASN A 48 3.03 6.10 -2.21
CA ASN A 48 3.58 7.24 -2.92
C ASN A 48 5.06 7.02 -3.21
N GLN A 49 5.39 6.83 -4.49
CA GLN A 49 6.75 6.61 -4.96
C GLN A 49 7.71 7.72 -4.56
N PHE A 50 7.19 8.94 -4.43
CA PHE A 50 8.02 10.12 -4.12
C PHE A 50 8.33 10.26 -2.63
N THR A 51 7.74 9.42 -1.77
CA THR A 51 8.10 9.39 -0.36
C THR A 51 9.56 8.96 -0.23
N SER A 52 10.37 9.84 0.35
CA SER A 52 11.83 9.67 0.39
C SER A 52 12.31 9.83 1.84
N PRO A 53 12.33 8.75 2.61
CA PRO A 53 12.80 8.84 3.99
C PRO A 53 14.29 9.14 4.05
N ALA A 54 14.74 9.71 5.17
CA ALA A 54 16.15 9.93 5.40
C ALA A 54 16.89 8.59 5.45
N SER A 55 18.21 8.63 5.24
CA SER A 55 19.01 7.40 5.14
C SER A 55 19.00 6.55 6.40
N ASP A 56 18.72 7.15 7.55
CA ASP A 56 18.62 6.45 8.83
C ASP A 56 17.19 6.08 9.23
N GLU A 57 16.20 6.39 8.39
CA GLU A 57 14.81 6.03 8.60
C GLU A 57 14.46 4.75 7.84
N PHE A 58 13.55 3.95 8.41
CA PHE A 58 13.06 2.76 7.75
C PHE A 58 12.20 3.15 6.53
N ASP A 59 12.47 2.54 5.37
CA ASP A 59 11.75 2.83 4.14
C ASP A 59 10.51 1.93 4.03
N LEU A 60 9.41 2.41 4.59
CA LEU A 60 8.18 1.64 4.67
C LEU A 60 7.53 1.42 3.30
N VAL A 61 7.62 2.40 2.41
CA VAL A 61 7.03 2.29 1.05
C VAL A 61 7.67 1.13 0.28
N ARG A 62 8.99 1.05 0.27
CA ARG A 62 9.72 -0.02 -0.43
C ARG A 62 9.59 -1.35 0.31
N ALA A 63 9.40 -1.31 1.62
CA ALA A 63 9.17 -2.53 2.40
C ALA A 63 7.85 -3.21 2.02
N TRP A 64 6.78 -2.45 1.78
CA TRP A 64 5.54 -3.02 1.27
C TRP A 64 5.74 -3.64 -0.11
N GLN A 65 6.45 -2.94 -1.01
CA GLN A 65 6.75 -3.49 -2.33
C GLN A 65 7.51 -4.80 -2.22
N GLN A 66 8.49 -4.87 -1.33
CA GLN A 66 9.28 -6.09 -1.11
C GLN A 66 8.39 -7.24 -0.65
N LEU A 67 7.42 -6.97 0.21
CA LEU A 67 6.45 -7.98 0.65
C LEU A 67 5.66 -8.54 -0.54
N HIS A 68 5.25 -7.67 -1.47
CA HIS A 68 4.59 -8.07 -2.70
C HIS A 68 5.53 -8.91 -3.58
N ASP A 69 6.74 -8.44 -3.80
CA ASP A 69 7.69 -9.09 -4.71
C ASP A 69 8.13 -10.46 -4.20
N GLU A 70 8.35 -10.60 -2.90
CA GLU A 70 8.90 -11.84 -2.32
C GLU A 70 7.83 -12.83 -1.90
N ASN A 71 6.64 -12.36 -1.52
CA ASN A 71 5.61 -13.22 -0.94
C ASN A 71 4.31 -13.25 -1.74
N GLY A 72 4.22 -12.51 -2.85
CA GLY A 72 3.04 -12.50 -3.70
C GLY A 72 1.82 -11.84 -3.07
N VAL A 73 2.02 -10.99 -2.05
CA VAL A 73 0.91 -10.30 -1.38
C VAL A 73 0.39 -9.20 -2.30
N ALA A 74 -0.91 -9.19 -2.58
CA ALA A 74 -1.53 -8.13 -3.38
C ALA A 74 -1.65 -6.86 -2.54
N LEU A 75 -1.22 -5.72 -3.11
CA LEU A 75 -1.28 -4.42 -2.44
C LEU A 75 -2.29 -3.54 -3.16
N HIS A 76 -3.47 -3.38 -2.58
CA HIS A 76 -4.57 -2.61 -3.15
C HIS A 76 -4.68 -1.24 -2.51
N ILE A 77 -4.86 -0.21 -3.33
CA ILE A 77 -5.04 1.17 -2.88
C ILE A 77 -6.44 1.61 -3.32
N CYS A 78 -7.22 2.17 -2.41
CA CYS A 78 -8.52 2.72 -2.77
C CYS A 78 -8.33 3.87 -3.76
N VAL A 79 -8.87 3.73 -4.97
CA VAL A 79 -8.65 4.70 -6.05
C VAL A 79 -9.16 6.09 -5.67
N ALA A 80 -10.35 6.19 -5.09
CA ALA A 80 -10.91 7.49 -4.72
C ALA A 80 -10.08 8.17 -3.63
N ALA A 81 -9.67 7.42 -2.61
CA ALA A 81 -8.84 7.96 -1.53
C ALA A 81 -7.46 8.39 -2.05
N ALA A 82 -6.90 7.61 -2.98
CA ALA A 82 -5.60 7.92 -3.57
C ALA A 82 -5.65 9.19 -4.40
N LEU A 83 -6.65 9.33 -5.27
CA LEU A 83 -6.75 10.52 -6.12
C LEU A 83 -6.98 11.79 -5.31
N ARG A 84 -7.79 11.71 -4.25
CA ARG A 84 -7.98 12.87 -3.36
C ARG A 84 -6.70 13.32 -2.68
N ARG A 85 -5.73 12.42 -2.53
CA ARG A 85 -4.46 12.68 -1.84
C ARG A 85 -3.27 12.78 -2.78
N GLY A 86 -3.53 12.81 -4.08
CA GLY A 86 -2.49 13.01 -5.07
C GLY A 86 -1.64 11.78 -5.37
N VAL A 87 -2.14 10.58 -5.09
CA VAL A 87 -1.47 9.33 -5.43
C VAL A 87 -2.18 8.73 -6.65
N THR A 88 -1.45 8.49 -7.73
CA THR A 88 -2.06 8.08 -8.99
C THR A 88 -1.12 7.20 -9.82
N ASP A 89 -1.72 6.31 -10.62
CA ASP A 89 -1.00 5.57 -11.65
C ASP A 89 -1.05 6.34 -12.99
N GLU A 90 -0.41 5.78 -14.02
CA GLU A 90 -0.34 6.43 -15.34
C GLU A 90 -1.73 6.61 -15.97
N ASN A 91 -2.58 5.60 -15.88
CA ASN A 91 -3.89 5.63 -16.50
C ASN A 91 -4.79 6.70 -15.87
N GLU A 92 -4.83 6.76 -14.55
CA GLU A 92 -5.63 7.76 -13.85
C GLU A 92 -5.04 9.17 -14.00
N ALA A 93 -3.71 9.30 -14.00
CA ALA A 93 -3.06 10.59 -14.22
C ALA A 93 -3.45 11.15 -15.58
N ARG A 94 -3.44 10.31 -16.61
CA ARG A 94 -3.84 10.70 -17.95
C ARG A 94 -5.32 11.08 -18.02
N ALA A 95 -6.18 10.27 -17.41
CA ALA A 95 -7.61 10.53 -17.41
C ALA A 95 -7.99 11.82 -16.68
N GLN A 96 -7.24 12.18 -15.63
CA GLN A 96 -7.51 13.37 -14.83
C GLN A 96 -6.71 14.59 -15.28
N GLY A 97 -5.87 14.47 -16.30
CA GLY A 97 -5.05 15.58 -16.77
C GLY A 97 -3.91 15.96 -15.82
N LEU A 98 -3.39 15.01 -15.06
CA LEU A 98 -2.31 15.25 -14.11
C LEU A 98 -0.95 15.10 -14.77
N PRO A 99 0.10 15.75 -14.20
CA PRO A 99 1.41 15.79 -14.87
C PRO A 99 2.16 14.47 -14.87
N GLY A 100 1.77 13.49 -14.10
CA GLY A 100 2.44 12.19 -14.08
C GLY A 100 1.99 11.32 -12.95
N ALA A 101 2.55 10.11 -12.87
CA ALA A 101 2.19 9.10 -11.88
C ALA A 101 3.22 9.04 -10.76
N ASN A 102 2.76 8.67 -9.57
CA ASN A 102 3.64 8.52 -8.40
C ASN A 102 3.32 7.25 -7.60
N LEU A 103 2.58 6.31 -8.18
CA LEU A 103 2.28 5.05 -7.52
C LEU A 103 3.53 4.17 -7.51
N GLN A 104 3.93 3.70 -6.33
CA GLN A 104 5.08 2.82 -6.18
C GLN A 104 4.80 1.48 -6.87
N PRO A 105 5.76 0.91 -7.62
CA PRO A 105 5.58 -0.41 -8.19
C PRO A 105 5.19 -1.46 -7.15
N GLY A 106 4.34 -2.39 -7.55
CA GLY A 106 3.81 -3.42 -6.66
C GLY A 106 2.44 -3.09 -6.07
N PHE A 107 2.04 -1.81 -6.08
CA PHE A 107 0.71 -1.38 -5.67
C PHE A 107 -0.21 -1.24 -6.87
N GLN A 108 -1.52 -1.41 -6.65
CA GLN A 108 -2.49 -1.20 -7.72
C GLN A 108 -3.71 -0.45 -7.18
N LEU A 109 -4.26 0.43 -8.00
CA LEU A 109 -5.49 1.14 -7.67
C LEU A 109 -6.67 0.20 -7.80
N SER A 110 -7.56 0.20 -6.82
CA SER A 110 -8.70 -0.72 -6.77
C SER A 110 -9.90 -0.01 -6.15
N GLY A 111 -11.10 -0.48 -6.48
CA GLY A 111 -12.30 -0.05 -5.78
C GLY A 111 -12.48 -0.80 -4.47
N LEU A 112 -13.40 -0.31 -3.63
CA LEU A 112 -13.70 -0.97 -2.36
C LEU A 112 -14.23 -2.39 -2.53
N GLY A 113 -14.75 -2.71 -3.72
CA GLY A 113 -15.19 -4.07 -4.04
C GLY A 113 -14.07 -5.11 -3.92
N ALA A 114 -12.82 -4.71 -4.19
CA ALA A 114 -11.68 -5.62 -4.06
C ALA A 114 -11.50 -6.09 -2.62
N LEU A 115 -11.74 -5.21 -1.64
CA LEU A 115 -11.70 -5.58 -0.23
C LEU A 115 -12.80 -6.57 0.12
N ALA A 116 -13.99 -6.36 -0.41
CA ALA A 116 -15.14 -7.23 -0.14
C ALA A 116 -14.95 -8.64 -0.70
N GLU A 117 -14.15 -8.79 -1.74
CA GLU A 117 -13.85 -10.08 -2.35
C GLU A 117 -12.71 -10.84 -1.65
N ALA A 118 -12.01 -10.18 -0.77
CA ALA A 118 -10.84 -10.75 -0.10
C ALA A 118 -11.16 -11.84 0.95
#